data_57e606e6b65105dbda6a0ed47f53f191
#
_entry.id   57e606e6b65105dbda6a0ed47f53f191
#
_cell.length_a   1.000
_cell.length_b   1.000
_cell.length_c   1.000
_cell.angle_alpha   90.00
_cell.angle_beta   90.00
_cell.angle_gamma   90.00
#
_symmetry.space_group_name_H-M   'P 1'
#
loop_
_entity.id
_entity.type
_entity.pdbx_description
1 polymer ?
#
loop_
_entity_poly.entity_id
_entity_poly.type
_entity_poly.pdbx_seq_one_letter_code
_entity_poly.pdbx_strand_id
1 'polypeptide(L)'
;MANGVLHIPGFIHFGEGAFSKLSELKGKKAIIVTGGNSMKKNGFVDRACEELKKANMEVCVFDGVEENPSVTTVEAGAKKMQEFQPDWIVALGGGSAMDAAKCMWAFYEHPELKFEDIIEPGSLPELRKKAKFVGIPSTSGTASEITAFSVITDTEKHIKYPLVSDHIVPDIAIVDPVLPAKMPKSVTANTGMDVVAHATEALVSNIANDYTDALAIHALKLVFEYLPKACENPDDMEAREKMHNASTMAGIAFTSASLGLVHSLAHKIGGEFGITHGLANAILLPYITQFNRKATDKVDWIEKELNVEDYPIAVRELAKKVGIPPTLKEVEEKFGFNKVKFDEVLDEMSKNAYEDPCTLTNPRESNPEIVKMIYTHAYNGEDITE
;
A
#
# COMPACT_ATOMS: atom_id res chain seq x y z
N MET A 1 -2.86 12.04 -26.94
CA MET A 1 -2.97 12.23 -25.48
C MET A 1 -4.04 11.27 -25.00
N ALA A 2 -3.70 10.38 -24.06
CA ALA A 2 -4.67 9.48 -23.46
C ALA A 2 -5.60 10.28 -22.52
N ASN A 3 -6.90 9.98 -22.51
CA ASN A 3 -7.80 10.50 -21.50
C ASN A 3 -7.50 9.76 -20.18
N GLY A 4 -7.09 10.49 -19.14
CA GLY A 4 -6.85 9.94 -17.81
C GLY A 4 -7.91 10.40 -16.82
N VAL A 5 -8.09 9.63 -15.75
CA VAL A 5 -8.96 9.97 -14.62
C VAL A 5 -8.11 10.00 -13.36
N LEU A 6 -8.25 11.05 -12.55
CA LEU A 6 -7.75 11.09 -11.19
C LEU A 6 -8.94 10.83 -10.25
N HIS A 7 -9.11 9.58 -9.83
CA HIS A 7 -10.18 9.21 -8.92
C HIS A 7 -9.66 9.16 -7.48
N ILE A 8 -10.24 9.97 -6.62
CA ILE A 8 -9.87 10.11 -5.19
C ILE A 8 -11.13 10.10 -4.33
N PRO A 9 -11.03 9.90 -3.01
CA PRO A 9 -12.15 10.08 -2.08
C PRO A 9 -12.80 11.44 -2.22
N GLY A 10 -14.10 11.51 -2.01
CA GLY A 10 -14.86 12.76 -2.04
C GLY A 10 -14.36 13.79 -1.02
N PHE A 11 -13.84 13.30 0.13
CA PHE A 11 -13.18 14.11 1.15
C PHE A 11 -11.95 13.41 1.71
N ILE A 12 -10.88 14.18 1.91
CA ILE A 12 -9.68 13.77 2.63
C ILE A 12 -9.53 14.72 3.82
N HIS A 13 -9.87 14.24 5.01
CA HIS A 13 -9.64 14.97 6.25
C HIS A 13 -8.25 14.60 6.78
N PHE A 14 -7.40 15.57 7.03
CA PHE A 14 -6.01 15.35 7.43
C PHE A 14 -5.58 16.24 8.59
N GLY A 15 -4.50 15.86 9.24
CA GLY A 15 -3.93 16.56 10.39
C GLY A 15 -4.44 16.03 11.73
N GLU A 16 -3.78 16.49 12.81
CA GLU A 16 -4.11 16.08 14.17
C GLU A 16 -5.55 16.44 14.52
N GLY A 17 -6.30 15.46 15.04
CA GLY A 17 -7.71 15.62 15.40
C GLY A 17 -8.69 15.31 14.25
N ALA A 18 -8.22 15.04 13.04
CA ALA A 18 -9.07 14.64 11.91
C ALA A 18 -9.96 13.43 12.23
N PHE A 19 -9.53 12.56 13.14
CA PHE A 19 -10.29 11.39 13.60
C PHE A 19 -11.67 11.76 14.15
N SER A 20 -11.84 12.95 14.74
CA SER A 20 -13.12 13.42 15.25
C SER A 20 -14.19 13.65 14.17
N LYS A 21 -13.78 13.68 12.89
CA LYS A 21 -14.72 13.78 11.76
C LYS A 21 -15.69 12.60 11.64
N LEU A 22 -15.40 11.48 12.30
CA LEU A 22 -16.38 10.40 12.45
C LEU A 22 -17.68 10.84 13.09
N SER A 23 -17.64 11.81 14.01
CA SER A 23 -18.84 12.36 14.67
C SER A 23 -19.74 13.22 13.76
N GLU A 24 -19.25 13.61 12.59
CA GLU A 24 -19.99 14.41 11.61
C GLU A 24 -20.71 13.55 10.55
N LEU A 25 -20.47 12.23 10.56
CA LEU A 25 -21.12 11.29 9.62
C LEU A 25 -22.63 11.28 9.88
N LYS A 26 -23.37 11.12 8.78
CA LYS A 26 -24.83 11.05 8.84
C LYS A 26 -25.31 9.69 8.39
N GLY A 27 -25.91 8.95 9.26
CA GLY A 27 -26.39 7.60 9.06
C GLY A 27 -27.05 7.05 10.31
N LYS A 28 -27.32 5.75 10.32
CA LYS A 28 -27.97 5.06 11.44
C LYS A 28 -27.07 3.99 12.04
N LYS A 29 -26.29 3.29 11.20
CA LYS A 29 -25.48 2.15 11.60
C LYS A 29 -24.10 2.20 10.96
N ALA A 30 -23.07 2.03 11.77
CA ALA A 30 -21.70 1.94 11.30
C ALA A 30 -21.04 0.64 11.75
N ILE A 31 -20.33 -0.05 10.85
CA ILE A 31 -19.47 -1.17 11.21
C ILE A 31 -18.01 -0.74 11.14
N ILE A 32 -17.26 -0.96 12.21
CA ILE A 32 -15.81 -0.76 12.24
C ILE A 32 -15.16 -2.09 11.88
N VAL A 33 -14.32 -2.08 10.83
CA VAL A 33 -13.50 -3.23 10.44
C VAL A 33 -12.06 -2.94 10.82
N THR A 34 -11.47 -3.82 11.61
CA THR A 34 -10.09 -3.67 12.09
C THR A 34 -9.40 -5.04 12.22
N GLY A 35 -8.07 -5.04 12.29
CA GLY A 35 -7.28 -6.25 12.39
C GLY A 35 -6.18 -6.16 13.44
N GLY A 36 -5.64 -7.32 13.80
CA GLY A 36 -4.64 -7.43 14.84
C GLY A 36 -5.11 -6.90 16.18
N ASN A 37 -4.16 -6.47 17.02
CA ASN A 37 -4.48 -5.96 18.37
C ASN A 37 -4.12 -4.47 18.57
N SER A 38 -3.44 -3.86 17.60
CA SER A 38 -2.86 -2.53 17.77
C SER A 38 -3.91 -1.45 17.99
N MET A 39 -4.93 -1.39 17.14
CA MET A 39 -5.96 -0.36 17.23
C MET A 39 -6.77 -0.48 18.52
N LYS A 40 -7.05 -1.69 18.97
CA LYS A 40 -7.76 -1.97 20.23
C LYS A 40 -6.91 -1.61 21.45
N LYS A 41 -5.64 -2.07 21.48
CA LYS A 41 -4.70 -1.79 22.59
C LYS A 41 -4.41 -0.29 22.77
N ASN A 42 -4.36 0.44 21.67
CA ASN A 42 -4.13 1.89 21.68
C ASN A 42 -5.40 2.72 21.89
N GLY A 43 -6.57 2.08 22.11
CA GLY A 43 -7.85 2.75 22.40
C GLY A 43 -8.51 3.39 21.17
N PHE A 44 -7.99 3.19 19.95
CA PHE A 44 -8.58 3.81 18.77
C PHE A 44 -9.92 3.20 18.35
N VAL A 45 -10.14 1.92 18.61
CA VAL A 45 -11.45 1.28 18.37
C VAL A 45 -12.51 1.88 19.29
N ASP A 46 -12.21 2.04 20.58
CA ASP A 46 -13.14 2.63 21.55
C ASP A 46 -13.43 4.08 21.19
N ARG A 47 -12.40 4.86 20.85
CA ARG A 47 -12.55 6.23 20.37
C ARG A 47 -13.41 6.31 19.11
N ALA A 48 -13.24 5.43 18.14
CA ALA A 48 -14.09 5.38 16.94
C ALA A 48 -15.56 5.09 17.30
N CYS A 49 -15.80 4.14 18.22
CA CYS A 49 -17.15 3.86 18.72
C CYS A 49 -17.77 5.08 19.40
N GLU A 50 -16.99 5.84 20.18
CA GLU A 50 -17.46 7.05 20.84
C GLU A 50 -17.83 8.15 19.84
N GLU A 51 -16.97 8.41 18.84
CA GLU A 51 -17.24 9.42 17.81
C GLU A 51 -18.49 9.07 16.99
N LEU A 52 -18.66 7.81 16.59
CA LEU A 52 -19.84 7.35 15.87
C LEU A 52 -21.12 7.41 16.72
N LYS A 53 -21.02 7.13 18.02
CA LYS A 53 -22.16 7.32 18.96
C LYS A 53 -22.53 8.78 19.11
N LYS A 54 -21.57 9.73 19.08
CA LYS A 54 -21.88 11.18 19.05
C LYS A 54 -22.65 11.54 17.77
N ALA A 55 -22.42 10.84 16.67
CA ALA A 55 -23.20 10.95 15.43
C ALA A 55 -24.58 10.26 15.50
N ASN A 56 -24.99 9.75 16.68
CA ASN A 56 -26.22 8.99 16.92
C ASN A 56 -26.32 7.68 16.09
N MET A 57 -25.19 7.03 15.82
CA MET A 57 -25.15 5.76 15.12
C MET A 57 -25.09 4.57 16.09
N GLU A 58 -25.77 3.48 15.72
CA GLU A 58 -25.52 2.16 16.28
C GLU A 58 -24.19 1.63 15.69
N VAL A 59 -23.31 1.07 16.54
CA VAL A 59 -21.97 0.67 16.13
C VAL A 59 -21.76 -0.82 16.37
N CYS A 60 -21.26 -1.49 15.36
CA CYS A 60 -20.76 -2.87 15.42
C CYS A 60 -19.26 -2.89 15.11
N VAL A 61 -18.51 -3.84 15.67
CA VAL A 61 -17.09 -4.03 15.41
C VAL A 61 -16.86 -5.42 14.85
N PHE A 62 -16.07 -5.50 13.77
CA PHE A 62 -15.46 -6.71 13.25
C PHE A 62 -13.94 -6.58 13.40
N ASP A 63 -13.35 -7.32 14.34
CA ASP A 63 -11.94 -7.22 14.75
C ASP A 63 -11.10 -8.46 14.38
N GLY A 64 -11.59 -9.25 13.41
CA GLY A 64 -11.01 -10.54 13.05
C GLY A 64 -10.06 -10.52 11.84
N VAL A 65 -9.66 -9.35 11.32
CA VAL A 65 -8.81 -9.30 10.13
C VAL A 65 -7.36 -9.63 10.49
N GLU A 66 -6.83 -10.67 9.88
CA GLU A 66 -5.43 -11.09 9.96
C GLU A 66 -4.53 -10.31 8.99
N GLU A 67 -3.24 -10.42 9.18
CA GLU A 67 -2.26 -9.97 8.19
C GLU A 67 -2.40 -10.82 6.91
N ASN A 68 -2.38 -10.18 5.74
CA ASN A 68 -2.71 -10.80 4.45
C ASN A 68 -4.12 -11.44 4.47
N PRO A 69 -5.17 -10.63 4.47
CA PRO A 69 -6.53 -11.08 4.72
C PRO A 69 -6.98 -12.15 3.73
N SER A 70 -7.63 -13.19 4.26
CA SER A 70 -8.11 -14.33 3.47
C SER A 70 -9.51 -14.10 2.92
N VAL A 71 -9.85 -14.87 1.87
CA VAL A 71 -11.22 -14.94 1.34
C VAL A 71 -12.21 -15.32 2.44
N THR A 72 -11.86 -16.30 3.30
CA THR A 72 -12.72 -16.73 4.42
C THR A 72 -13.03 -15.59 5.40
N THR A 73 -12.03 -14.78 5.75
CA THR A 73 -12.23 -13.61 6.63
C THR A 73 -13.12 -12.57 5.97
N VAL A 74 -12.95 -12.32 4.68
CA VAL A 74 -13.80 -11.40 3.92
C VAL A 74 -15.25 -11.87 3.89
N GLU A 75 -15.51 -13.14 3.62
CA GLU A 75 -16.86 -13.72 3.63
C GLU A 75 -17.52 -13.63 5.02
N ALA A 76 -16.76 -13.93 6.09
CA ALA A 76 -17.24 -13.79 7.46
C ALA A 76 -17.64 -12.34 7.79
N GLY A 77 -16.81 -11.36 7.38
CA GLY A 77 -17.10 -9.94 7.57
C GLY A 77 -18.31 -9.48 6.76
N ALA A 78 -18.42 -9.88 5.50
CA ALA A 78 -19.57 -9.58 4.66
C ALA A 78 -20.88 -10.14 5.23
N LYS A 79 -20.86 -11.38 5.74
CA LYS A 79 -21.99 -11.98 6.44
C LYS A 79 -22.38 -11.17 7.67
N LYS A 80 -21.41 -10.71 8.46
CA LYS A 80 -21.68 -9.81 9.60
C LYS A 80 -22.31 -8.49 9.17
N MET A 81 -21.87 -7.93 8.05
CA MET A 81 -22.49 -6.73 7.47
C MET A 81 -23.93 -6.99 7.00
N GLN A 82 -24.21 -8.14 6.41
CA GLN A 82 -25.58 -8.52 6.00
C GLN A 82 -26.53 -8.67 7.19
N GLU A 83 -26.04 -9.19 8.32
CA GLU A 83 -26.81 -9.32 9.57
C GLU A 83 -27.07 -7.95 10.23
N PHE A 84 -26.04 -7.10 10.27
CA PHE A 84 -26.09 -5.80 10.95
C PHE A 84 -26.71 -4.69 10.09
N GLN A 85 -26.54 -4.77 8.76
CA GLN A 85 -27.00 -3.78 7.77
C GLN A 85 -26.48 -2.35 8.01
N PRO A 86 -25.14 -2.15 8.00
CA PRO A 86 -24.57 -0.83 8.16
C PRO A 86 -24.84 0.05 6.95
N ASP A 87 -24.97 1.35 7.16
CA ASP A 87 -24.95 2.38 6.11
C ASP A 87 -23.57 3.08 6.02
N TRP A 88 -22.66 2.78 6.95
CA TRP A 88 -21.26 3.15 6.91
C TRP A 88 -20.34 1.99 7.29
N ILE A 89 -19.30 1.80 6.49
CA ILE A 89 -18.18 0.90 6.77
C ILE A 89 -16.97 1.77 7.10
N VAL A 90 -16.42 1.59 8.29
CA VAL A 90 -15.24 2.32 8.78
C VAL A 90 -14.09 1.34 8.89
N ALA A 91 -13.17 1.38 7.92
CA ALA A 91 -11.96 0.60 7.96
C ALA A 91 -10.90 1.33 8.78
N LEU A 92 -10.51 0.75 9.93
CA LEU A 92 -9.57 1.35 10.89
C LEU A 92 -8.36 0.44 11.07
N GLY A 93 -7.22 0.80 10.49
CA GLY A 93 -6.01 -0.01 10.60
C GLY A 93 -5.01 0.20 9.49
N GLY A 94 -4.11 -0.77 9.29
CA GLY A 94 -3.20 -0.81 8.16
C GLY A 94 -3.88 -1.32 6.88
N GLY A 95 -3.08 -1.54 5.82
CA GLY A 95 -3.57 -2.01 4.52
C GLY A 95 -4.46 -3.25 4.62
N SER A 96 -4.05 -4.27 5.39
CA SER A 96 -4.84 -5.51 5.54
C SER A 96 -6.28 -5.26 6.01
N ALA A 97 -6.47 -4.41 7.02
CA ALA A 97 -7.81 -4.09 7.53
C ALA A 97 -8.65 -3.35 6.49
N MET A 98 -8.04 -2.43 5.75
CA MET A 98 -8.72 -1.67 4.70
C MET A 98 -9.03 -2.53 3.48
N ASP A 99 -8.10 -3.37 3.05
CA ASP A 99 -8.28 -4.26 1.92
C ASP A 99 -9.40 -5.28 2.20
N ALA A 100 -9.38 -5.91 3.39
CA ALA A 100 -10.47 -6.78 3.81
C ALA A 100 -11.82 -6.04 3.81
N ALA A 101 -11.87 -4.84 4.40
CA ALA A 101 -13.11 -4.07 4.48
C ALA A 101 -13.67 -3.67 3.10
N LYS A 102 -12.81 -3.33 2.12
CA LYS A 102 -13.21 -3.05 0.74
C LYS A 102 -13.82 -4.28 0.06
N CYS A 103 -13.20 -5.44 0.22
CA CYS A 103 -13.72 -6.67 -0.34
C CYS A 103 -15.00 -7.13 0.39
N MET A 104 -15.07 -6.99 1.72
CA MET A 104 -16.30 -7.21 2.50
C MET A 104 -17.45 -6.32 2.00
N TRP A 105 -17.15 -5.05 1.68
CA TRP A 105 -18.12 -4.12 1.13
C TRP A 105 -18.71 -4.62 -0.19
N ALA A 106 -17.87 -5.14 -1.08
CA ALA A 106 -18.32 -5.71 -2.34
C ALA A 106 -19.35 -6.84 -2.13
N PHE A 107 -19.04 -7.80 -1.26
CA PHE A 107 -19.94 -8.92 -0.95
C PHE A 107 -21.15 -8.52 -0.08
N TYR A 108 -21.06 -7.44 0.67
CA TYR A 108 -22.21 -6.87 1.37
C TYR A 108 -23.23 -6.26 0.41
N GLU A 109 -22.74 -5.50 -0.56
CA GLU A 109 -23.58 -4.89 -1.60
C GLU A 109 -24.18 -5.94 -2.54
N HIS A 110 -23.36 -6.94 -2.91
CA HIS A 110 -23.63 -7.98 -3.91
C HIS A 110 -23.42 -9.38 -3.34
N PRO A 111 -24.37 -9.87 -2.51
CA PRO A 111 -24.23 -11.17 -1.83
C PRO A 111 -24.28 -12.38 -2.78
N GLU A 112 -24.66 -12.18 -4.03
CA GLU A 112 -24.67 -13.18 -5.08
C GLU A 112 -23.27 -13.46 -5.67
N LEU A 113 -22.31 -12.57 -5.49
CA LEU A 113 -20.97 -12.70 -6.04
C LEU A 113 -20.12 -13.72 -5.28
N LYS A 114 -19.27 -14.40 -6.01
CA LYS A 114 -18.17 -15.21 -5.48
C LYS A 114 -16.85 -14.45 -5.67
N PHE A 115 -15.81 -14.88 -4.95
CA PHE A 115 -14.51 -14.24 -5.03
C PHE A 115 -13.93 -14.26 -6.45
N GLU A 116 -14.13 -15.37 -7.17
CA GLU A 116 -13.68 -15.53 -8.56
C GLU A 116 -14.31 -14.53 -9.53
N ASP A 117 -15.50 -14.03 -9.23
CA ASP A 117 -16.24 -13.10 -10.11
C ASP A 117 -15.63 -11.68 -10.09
N ILE A 118 -14.79 -11.36 -9.08
CA ILE A 118 -14.25 -10.01 -8.85
C ILE A 118 -12.72 -9.91 -8.96
N ILE A 119 -12.04 -10.99 -9.35
CA ILE A 119 -10.57 -10.99 -9.49
C ILE A 119 -10.09 -10.23 -10.73
N GLU A 120 -10.87 -10.25 -11.81
CA GLU A 120 -10.50 -9.55 -13.04
C GLU A 120 -10.67 -8.03 -12.86
N PRO A 121 -9.67 -7.21 -13.25
CA PRO A 121 -9.79 -5.77 -13.14
C PRO A 121 -11.04 -5.21 -13.80
N GLY A 122 -11.80 -4.40 -13.06
CA GLY A 122 -13.04 -3.78 -13.56
C GLY A 122 -14.29 -4.70 -13.56
N SER A 123 -14.18 -5.94 -13.08
CA SER A 123 -15.34 -6.86 -12.97
C SER A 123 -16.25 -6.54 -11.78
N LEU A 124 -15.77 -5.78 -10.80
CA LEU A 124 -16.54 -5.42 -9.62
C LEU A 124 -17.70 -4.48 -10.01
N PRO A 125 -18.94 -4.80 -9.68
CA PRO A 125 -20.09 -3.93 -9.96
C PRO A 125 -20.10 -2.67 -9.06
N GLU A 126 -20.95 -1.70 -9.41
CA GLU A 126 -21.13 -0.47 -8.65
C GLU A 126 -21.52 -0.76 -7.19
N LEU A 127 -20.87 -0.06 -6.27
CA LEU A 127 -21.16 -0.07 -4.84
C LEU A 127 -21.96 1.18 -4.42
N ARG A 128 -22.16 1.41 -3.12
CA ARG A 128 -22.82 2.57 -2.49
C ARG A 128 -24.35 2.56 -2.54
N LYS A 129 -24.96 1.41 -2.82
CA LYS A 129 -26.41 1.22 -2.73
C LYS A 129 -26.88 1.00 -1.29
N LYS A 130 -26.03 0.35 -0.47
CA LYS A 130 -26.32 0.03 0.94
C LYS A 130 -25.46 0.82 1.89
N ALA A 131 -24.16 0.99 1.62
CA ALA A 131 -23.22 1.64 2.51
C ALA A 131 -22.22 2.52 1.79
N LYS A 132 -21.69 3.51 2.52
CA LYS A 132 -20.51 4.31 2.17
C LYS A 132 -19.30 3.84 2.97
N PHE A 133 -18.11 4.28 2.57
CA PHE A 133 -16.85 3.79 3.10
C PHE A 133 -15.96 4.92 3.62
N VAL A 134 -15.44 4.73 4.85
CA VAL A 134 -14.40 5.59 5.43
C VAL A 134 -13.13 4.77 5.62
N GLY A 135 -12.01 5.24 5.06
CA GLY A 135 -10.66 4.70 5.31
C GLY A 135 -9.91 5.51 6.34
N ILE A 136 -9.41 4.87 7.40
CA ILE A 136 -8.62 5.50 8.47
C ILE A 136 -7.31 4.73 8.64
N PRO A 137 -6.21 5.17 8.00
CA PRO A 137 -4.96 4.46 8.03
C PRO A 137 -4.24 4.60 9.36
N SER A 138 -3.70 3.49 9.87
CA SER A 138 -2.80 3.46 11.03
C SER A 138 -1.34 3.27 10.63
N THR A 139 -1.06 3.18 9.34
CA THR A 139 0.27 3.07 8.75
C THR A 139 0.47 4.17 7.70
N SER A 140 1.70 4.62 7.52
CA SER A 140 2.08 5.57 6.47
C SER A 140 2.85 4.81 5.38
N GLY A 141 2.13 4.15 4.48
CA GLY A 141 2.74 3.26 3.46
C GLY A 141 1.78 2.92 2.33
N THR A 142 0.86 1.98 2.54
CA THR A 142 0.01 1.40 1.50
C THR A 142 -0.97 2.38 0.85
N ALA A 143 -1.33 3.45 1.56
CA ALA A 143 -2.34 4.42 1.13
C ALA A 143 -3.70 3.80 0.73
N SER A 144 -4.08 2.66 1.32
CA SER A 144 -5.34 1.98 0.98
C SER A 144 -6.57 2.84 1.27
N GLU A 145 -6.47 3.89 2.10
CA GLU A 145 -7.53 4.89 2.33
C GLU A 145 -7.85 5.73 1.09
N ILE A 146 -6.98 5.71 0.07
CA ILE A 146 -7.12 6.49 -1.16
C ILE A 146 -7.33 5.60 -2.38
N THR A 147 -6.80 4.38 -2.37
CA THR A 147 -6.58 3.59 -3.58
C THR A 147 -7.80 2.81 -4.07
N ALA A 148 -7.82 2.52 -5.36
CA ALA A 148 -8.74 1.61 -6.05
C ALA A 148 -8.31 0.13 -5.94
N PHE A 149 -7.47 -0.21 -4.95
CA PHE A 149 -6.88 -1.54 -4.79
C PHE A 149 -7.32 -2.20 -3.48
N SER A 150 -7.39 -3.53 -3.50
CA SER A 150 -7.56 -4.39 -2.33
C SER A 150 -6.86 -5.72 -2.61
N VAL A 151 -5.95 -6.16 -1.74
CA VAL A 151 -5.21 -7.41 -1.93
C VAL A 151 -5.73 -8.47 -0.97
N ILE A 152 -6.29 -9.55 -1.53
CA ILE A 152 -6.88 -10.66 -0.76
C ILE A 152 -6.14 -11.96 -1.08
N THR A 153 -5.93 -12.78 -0.07
CA THR A 153 -5.22 -14.04 -0.18
C THR A 153 -6.21 -15.21 -0.30
N ASP A 154 -6.14 -15.94 -1.39
CA ASP A 154 -6.74 -17.27 -1.48
C ASP A 154 -5.78 -18.25 -0.78
N THR A 155 -6.15 -18.67 0.42
CA THR A 155 -5.30 -19.55 1.25
C THR A 155 -5.30 -21.00 0.78
N GLU A 156 -6.27 -21.42 -0.04
CA GLU A 156 -6.31 -22.77 -0.61
C GLU A 156 -5.34 -22.88 -1.80
N LYS A 157 -5.30 -21.82 -2.64
CA LYS A 157 -4.40 -21.76 -3.80
C LYS A 157 -3.02 -21.16 -3.46
N HIS A 158 -2.86 -20.57 -2.26
CA HIS A 158 -1.67 -19.79 -1.86
C HIS A 158 -1.36 -18.61 -2.79
N ILE A 159 -2.40 -17.94 -3.31
CA ILE A 159 -2.29 -16.83 -4.27
C ILE A 159 -2.85 -15.55 -3.65
N LYS A 160 -2.12 -14.44 -3.82
CA LYS A 160 -2.61 -13.09 -3.52
C LYS A 160 -3.21 -12.47 -4.77
N TYR A 161 -4.47 -12.07 -4.69
CA TYR A 161 -5.20 -11.44 -5.78
C TYR A 161 -5.35 -9.93 -5.51
N PRO A 162 -4.77 -9.08 -6.35
CA PRO A 162 -5.06 -7.66 -6.34
C PRO A 162 -6.42 -7.42 -7.03
N LEU A 163 -7.40 -7.01 -6.25
CA LEU A 163 -8.68 -6.53 -6.79
C LEU A 163 -8.50 -5.06 -7.18
N VAL A 164 -8.89 -4.71 -8.39
CA VAL A 164 -8.72 -3.36 -8.94
C VAL A 164 -10.05 -2.83 -9.44
N SER A 165 -10.58 -1.78 -8.80
CA SER A 165 -11.82 -1.14 -9.23
C SER A 165 -11.96 0.27 -8.65
N ASP A 166 -12.38 1.23 -9.46
CA ASP A 166 -12.74 2.57 -8.97
C ASP A 166 -13.90 2.54 -7.96
N HIS A 167 -14.70 1.50 -7.97
CA HIS A 167 -15.84 1.36 -7.06
C HIS A 167 -15.44 1.17 -5.59
N ILE A 168 -14.23 0.66 -5.32
CA ILE A 168 -13.72 0.47 -3.94
C ILE A 168 -12.86 1.63 -3.41
N VAL A 169 -12.70 2.72 -4.18
CA VAL A 169 -12.13 3.95 -3.63
C VAL A 169 -13.02 4.44 -2.47
N PRO A 170 -12.48 4.72 -1.29
CA PRO A 170 -13.27 5.22 -0.15
C PRO A 170 -14.05 6.49 -0.47
N ASP A 171 -15.18 6.71 0.19
CA ASP A 171 -15.91 7.99 0.11
C ASP A 171 -15.21 9.09 0.90
N ILE A 172 -14.62 8.70 2.04
CA ILE A 172 -13.90 9.60 2.95
C ILE A 172 -12.60 8.93 3.39
N ALA A 173 -11.50 9.67 3.35
CA ALA A 173 -10.26 9.31 4.02
C ALA A 173 -10.05 10.21 5.25
N ILE A 174 -9.63 9.62 6.37
CA ILE A 174 -9.29 10.35 7.61
C ILE A 174 -7.82 10.06 7.93
N VAL A 175 -6.95 11.00 7.63
CA VAL A 175 -5.48 10.90 7.70
C VAL A 175 -4.99 11.64 8.95
N ASP A 176 -5.16 11.00 10.12
CA ASP A 176 -4.80 11.57 11.43
C ASP A 176 -3.44 10.99 11.88
N PRO A 177 -2.38 11.82 12.03
CA PRO A 177 -1.03 11.37 12.34
C PRO A 177 -0.88 10.72 13.73
N VAL A 178 -1.85 10.86 14.60
CA VAL A 178 -1.87 10.22 15.92
C VAL A 178 -1.92 8.68 15.80
N LEU A 179 -2.52 8.14 14.75
CA LEU A 179 -2.61 6.69 14.54
C LEU A 179 -1.25 6.07 14.21
N PRO A 180 -0.53 6.53 13.15
CA PRO A 180 0.77 5.97 12.79
C PRO A 180 1.87 6.33 13.80
N ALA A 181 1.68 7.29 14.70
CA ALA A 181 2.63 7.59 15.78
C ALA A 181 2.90 6.39 16.70
N LYS A 182 2.00 5.41 16.73
CA LYS A 182 2.16 4.17 17.52
C LYS A 182 2.85 3.03 16.77
N MET A 183 3.28 3.26 15.53
CA MET A 183 4.02 2.24 14.76
C MET A 183 5.40 1.97 15.37
N PRO A 184 5.83 0.69 15.46
CA PRO A 184 7.23 0.35 15.74
C PRO A 184 8.18 0.93 14.69
N LYS A 185 9.43 1.18 15.08
CA LYS A 185 10.45 1.72 14.17
C LYS A 185 10.62 0.92 12.88
N SER A 186 10.63 -0.41 12.97
CA SER A 186 10.76 -1.28 11.79
C SER A 186 9.57 -1.15 10.83
N VAL A 187 8.35 -0.99 11.36
CA VAL A 187 7.16 -0.75 10.53
C VAL A 187 7.25 0.63 9.89
N THR A 188 7.63 1.66 10.65
CA THR A 188 7.84 3.03 10.13
C THR A 188 8.85 3.03 8.97
N ALA A 189 9.98 2.33 9.13
CA ALA A 189 11.02 2.24 8.11
C ALA A 189 10.50 1.52 6.84
N ASN A 190 9.92 0.34 6.99
CA ASN A 190 9.44 -0.45 5.87
C ASN A 190 8.31 0.27 5.11
N THR A 191 7.31 0.81 5.82
CA THR A 191 6.20 1.51 5.17
C THR A 191 6.63 2.84 4.56
N GLY A 192 7.58 3.55 5.17
CA GLY A 192 8.12 4.78 4.59
C GLY A 192 8.94 4.54 3.33
N MET A 193 9.73 3.46 3.28
CA MET A 193 10.43 3.06 2.06
C MET A 193 9.47 2.54 0.98
N ASP A 194 8.34 1.97 1.37
CA ASP A 194 7.25 1.63 0.45
C ASP A 194 6.68 2.88 -0.24
N VAL A 195 6.52 3.99 0.51
CA VAL A 195 6.13 5.30 -0.09
C VAL A 195 7.17 5.78 -1.10
N VAL A 196 8.48 5.57 -0.84
CA VAL A 196 9.53 5.89 -1.83
C VAL A 196 9.33 5.09 -3.11
N ALA A 197 9.05 3.78 -3.00
CA ALA A 197 8.80 2.93 -4.16
C ALA A 197 7.53 3.37 -4.91
N HIS A 198 6.43 3.58 -4.23
CA HIS A 198 5.17 4.07 -4.80
C HIS A 198 5.36 5.36 -5.59
N ALA A 199 5.98 6.36 -4.97
CA ALA A 199 6.18 7.66 -5.60
C ALA A 199 7.15 7.57 -6.79
N THR A 200 8.23 6.79 -6.66
CA THR A 200 9.19 6.59 -7.75
C THR A 200 8.53 5.91 -8.95
N GLU A 201 7.81 4.81 -8.73
CA GLU A 201 7.16 4.09 -9.82
C GLU A 201 6.05 4.90 -10.47
N ALA A 202 5.26 5.64 -9.68
CA ALA A 202 4.27 6.57 -10.22
C ALA A 202 4.89 7.64 -11.12
N LEU A 203 6.08 8.17 -10.77
CA LEU A 203 6.80 9.14 -11.58
C LEU A 203 7.32 8.55 -12.89
N VAL A 204 7.96 7.39 -12.83
CA VAL A 204 8.59 6.78 -14.01
C VAL A 204 7.62 5.98 -14.88
N SER A 205 6.39 5.74 -14.42
CA SER A 205 5.37 5.00 -15.16
C SER A 205 5.14 5.57 -16.56
N ASN A 206 4.91 4.69 -17.55
CA ASN A 206 4.61 5.10 -18.92
C ASN A 206 3.21 5.76 -19.08
N ILE A 207 2.38 5.75 -18.04
CA ILE A 207 1.09 6.45 -17.97
C ILE A 207 1.09 7.62 -16.96
N ALA A 208 2.27 8.00 -16.44
CA ALA A 208 2.44 9.17 -15.59
C ALA A 208 1.95 10.46 -16.28
N ASN A 209 1.50 11.42 -15.50
CA ASN A 209 0.97 12.68 -15.99
C ASN A 209 1.25 13.82 -14.99
N ASP A 210 0.97 15.08 -15.39
CA ASP A 210 1.27 16.26 -14.58
C ASP A 210 0.68 16.21 -13.16
N TYR A 211 -0.50 15.62 -12.98
CA TYR A 211 -1.12 15.49 -11.66
C TYR A 211 -0.38 14.47 -10.78
N THR A 212 -0.07 13.30 -11.33
CA THR A 212 0.65 12.25 -10.62
C THR A 212 2.09 12.67 -10.33
N ASP A 213 2.75 13.34 -11.27
CA ASP A 213 4.10 13.87 -11.13
C ASP A 213 4.22 14.85 -9.97
N ALA A 214 3.30 15.83 -9.90
CA ALA A 214 3.30 16.84 -8.85
C ALA A 214 3.15 16.22 -7.44
N LEU A 215 2.28 15.22 -7.30
CA LEU A 215 2.05 14.55 -6.02
C LEU A 215 3.21 13.63 -5.63
N ALA A 216 3.69 12.82 -6.59
CA ALA A 216 4.74 11.85 -6.33
C ALA A 216 6.08 12.51 -6.00
N ILE A 217 6.48 13.57 -6.74
CA ILE A 217 7.74 14.26 -6.44
C ILE A 217 7.67 14.97 -5.08
N HIS A 218 6.53 15.53 -4.70
CA HIS A 218 6.38 16.14 -3.39
C HIS A 218 6.40 15.08 -2.27
N ALA A 219 5.78 13.92 -2.49
CA ALA A 219 5.85 12.80 -1.56
C ALA A 219 7.32 12.35 -1.34
N LEU A 220 8.13 12.21 -2.40
CA LEU A 220 9.55 11.90 -2.27
C LEU A 220 10.30 12.93 -1.42
N LYS A 221 10.10 14.23 -1.66
CA LYS A 221 10.72 15.30 -0.86
C LYS A 221 10.40 15.15 0.62
N LEU A 222 9.14 14.90 0.96
CA LEU A 222 8.72 14.70 2.34
C LEU A 222 9.35 13.44 2.96
N VAL A 223 9.39 12.33 2.24
CA VAL A 223 9.95 11.08 2.78
C VAL A 223 11.46 11.20 3.00
N PHE A 224 12.21 11.75 2.06
CA PHE A 224 13.64 11.93 2.19
C PHE A 224 14.02 12.81 3.39
N GLU A 225 13.19 13.80 3.71
CA GLU A 225 13.40 14.69 4.84
C GLU A 225 12.92 14.08 6.16
N TYR A 226 11.72 13.48 6.20
CA TYR A 226 11.03 13.18 7.46
C TYR A 226 11.07 11.70 7.86
N LEU A 227 11.31 10.74 6.96
CA LEU A 227 11.39 9.33 7.33
C LEU A 227 12.50 9.05 8.35
N PRO A 228 13.73 9.58 8.19
CA PRO A 228 14.76 9.40 9.21
C PRO A 228 14.35 9.98 10.57
N LYS A 229 13.73 11.16 10.60
CA LYS A 229 13.25 11.81 11.84
C LYS A 229 12.17 10.97 12.51
N ALA A 230 11.19 10.48 11.77
CA ALA A 230 10.13 9.60 12.30
C ALA A 230 10.65 8.26 12.82
N CYS A 231 11.74 7.72 12.24
CA CYS A 231 12.39 6.50 12.70
C CYS A 231 13.26 6.74 13.94
N GLU A 232 13.90 7.91 14.05
CA GLU A 232 14.75 8.28 15.18
C GLU A 232 13.93 8.66 16.40
N ASN A 233 12.92 9.50 16.21
CA ASN A 233 12.02 9.95 17.27
C ASN A 233 10.56 9.61 16.91
N PRO A 234 9.99 8.53 17.46
CA PRO A 234 8.60 8.15 17.22
C PRO A 234 7.55 9.19 17.67
N ASP A 235 7.90 10.06 18.61
CA ASP A 235 7.03 11.09 19.16
C ASP A 235 7.12 12.44 18.42
N ASP A 236 7.94 12.52 17.37
CA ASP A 236 7.99 13.69 16.47
C ASP A 236 6.70 13.72 15.61
N MET A 237 5.70 14.43 16.12
CA MET A 237 4.39 14.51 15.47
C MET A 237 4.43 15.24 14.13
N GLU A 238 5.35 16.18 13.93
CA GLU A 238 5.55 16.81 12.62
C GLU A 238 6.04 15.77 11.62
N ALA A 239 7.08 15.00 11.96
CA ALA A 239 7.59 13.95 11.09
C ALA A 239 6.52 12.88 10.81
N ARG A 240 5.71 12.50 11.80
CA ARG A 240 4.57 11.58 11.62
C ARG A 240 3.53 12.12 10.64
N GLU A 241 3.15 13.40 10.79
CA GLU A 241 2.18 14.03 9.89
C GLU A 241 2.72 14.13 8.46
N LYS A 242 3.98 14.56 8.28
CA LYS A 242 4.59 14.65 6.96
C LYS A 242 4.69 13.29 6.27
N MET A 243 5.07 12.24 7.00
CA MET A 243 5.10 10.88 6.48
C MET A 243 3.71 10.36 6.11
N HIS A 244 2.69 10.69 6.92
CA HIS A 244 1.31 10.27 6.66
C HIS A 244 0.76 10.95 5.41
N ASN A 245 0.99 12.26 5.28
CA ASN A 245 0.62 13.02 4.09
C ASN A 245 1.37 12.54 2.84
N ALA A 246 2.68 12.23 2.96
CA ALA A 246 3.47 11.68 1.85
C ALA A 246 2.90 10.34 1.34
N SER A 247 2.50 9.45 2.27
CA SER A 247 1.83 8.18 1.94
C SER A 247 0.56 8.41 1.13
N THR A 248 -0.32 9.30 1.61
CA THR A 248 -1.57 9.64 0.92
C THR A 248 -1.32 10.26 -0.46
N MET A 249 -0.35 11.18 -0.59
CA MET A 249 0.01 11.78 -1.88
C MET A 249 0.55 10.76 -2.87
N ALA A 250 1.46 9.88 -2.43
CA ALA A 250 1.95 8.77 -3.27
C ALA A 250 0.81 7.84 -3.69
N GLY A 251 -0.14 7.58 -2.76
CA GLY A 251 -1.36 6.80 -3.03
C GLY A 251 -2.21 7.38 -4.14
N ILE A 252 -2.46 8.68 -4.12
CA ILE A 252 -3.20 9.38 -5.18
C ILE A 252 -2.45 9.26 -6.51
N ALA A 253 -1.12 9.42 -6.48
CA ALA A 253 -0.29 9.35 -7.68
C ALA A 253 -0.34 7.95 -8.30
N PHE A 254 -0.01 6.88 -7.55
CA PHE A 254 0.07 5.54 -8.13
C PHE A 254 -1.30 4.92 -8.45
N THR A 255 -2.37 5.32 -7.78
CA THR A 255 -3.72 4.89 -8.18
C THR A 255 -4.03 5.25 -9.62
N SER A 256 -3.52 6.40 -10.10
CA SER A 256 -3.75 6.86 -11.48
C SER A 256 -2.60 6.53 -12.44
N ALA A 257 -1.36 6.50 -11.95
CA ALA A 257 -0.17 6.20 -12.76
C ALA A 257 0.21 4.71 -12.75
N SER A 258 -0.43 3.89 -11.91
CA SER A 258 -0.03 2.51 -11.63
C SER A 258 1.40 2.41 -11.05
N LEU A 259 1.93 1.22 -10.98
CA LEU A 259 3.23 0.88 -10.41
C LEU A 259 4.14 0.27 -11.51
N GLY A 260 5.18 -0.45 -11.14
CA GLY A 260 6.13 -1.02 -12.08
C GLY A 260 6.80 -2.29 -11.58
N LEU A 261 8.01 -2.54 -12.07
CA LEU A 261 8.78 -3.76 -11.77
C LEU A 261 9.14 -3.90 -10.28
N VAL A 262 9.27 -2.81 -9.52
CA VAL A 262 9.58 -2.91 -8.08
C VAL A 262 8.49 -3.69 -7.37
N HIS A 263 7.23 -3.30 -7.58
CA HIS A 263 6.09 -3.99 -7.00
C HIS A 263 5.88 -5.37 -7.59
N SER A 264 6.03 -5.54 -8.91
CA SER A 264 5.95 -6.86 -9.57
C SER A 264 6.91 -7.87 -8.93
N LEU A 265 8.16 -7.48 -8.71
CA LEU A 265 9.16 -8.33 -8.10
C LEU A 265 8.89 -8.52 -6.59
N ALA A 266 8.52 -7.45 -5.89
CA ALA A 266 8.25 -7.52 -4.44
C ALA A 266 7.06 -8.43 -4.10
N HIS A 267 6.01 -8.45 -4.93
CA HIS A 267 4.87 -9.35 -4.76
C HIS A 267 5.29 -10.82 -4.75
N LYS A 268 6.16 -11.22 -5.68
CA LYS A 268 6.54 -12.63 -5.83
C LYS A 268 7.54 -13.07 -4.76
N ILE A 269 8.58 -12.27 -4.52
CA ILE A 269 9.56 -12.61 -3.48
C ILE A 269 8.95 -12.55 -2.07
N GLY A 270 8.03 -11.62 -1.84
CA GLY A 270 7.27 -11.54 -0.60
C GLY A 270 6.34 -12.74 -0.41
N GLY A 271 5.69 -13.22 -1.48
CA GLY A 271 4.86 -14.42 -1.47
C GLY A 271 5.67 -15.68 -1.20
N GLU A 272 6.83 -15.84 -1.84
CA GLU A 272 7.68 -17.04 -1.76
C GLU A 272 8.39 -17.16 -0.39
N PHE A 273 8.97 -16.07 0.11
CA PHE A 273 9.82 -16.10 1.31
C PHE A 273 9.23 -15.40 2.52
N GLY A 274 8.03 -14.84 2.43
CA GLY A 274 7.41 -14.10 3.53
C GLY A 274 8.09 -12.75 3.82
N ILE A 275 8.92 -12.22 2.91
CA ILE A 275 9.54 -10.91 3.07
C ILE A 275 8.44 -9.85 3.10
N THR A 276 8.45 -8.98 4.11
CA THR A 276 7.43 -7.94 4.24
C THR A 276 7.49 -6.98 3.05
N HIS A 277 6.32 -6.59 2.55
CA HIS A 277 6.16 -5.85 1.29
C HIS A 277 7.08 -4.62 1.17
N GLY A 278 7.03 -3.68 2.12
CA GLY A 278 7.87 -2.49 2.08
C GLY A 278 9.37 -2.76 2.21
N LEU A 279 9.77 -3.87 2.85
CA LEU A 279 11.17 -4.29 2.89
C LEU A 279 11.62 -4.81 1.53
N ALA A 280 10.80 -5.63 0.86
CA ALA A 280 11.10 -6.11 -0.48
C ALA A 280 11.23 -4.95 -1.47
N ASN A 281 10.28 -4.01 -1.46
CA ASN A 281 10.32 -2.81 -2.27
C ASN A 281 11.59 -1.97 -2.01
N ALA A 282 11.95 -1.76 -0.75
CA ALA A 282 13.14 -0.98 -0.38
C ALA A 282 14.45 -1.58 -0.92
N ILE A 283 14.58 -2.91 -0.87
CA ILE A 283 15.76 -3.61 -1.37
C ILE A 283 15.83 -3.60 -2.91
N LEU A 284 14.68 -3.79 -3.59
CA LEU A 284 14.61 -3.92 -5.04
C LEU A 284 14.71 -2.56 -5.76
N LEU A 285 14.16 -1.50 -5.17
CA LEU A 285 14.02 -0.18 -5.79
C LEU A 285 15.31 0.38 -6.42
N PRO A 286 16.48 0.37 -5.75
CA PRO A 286 17.70 0.93 -6.34
C PRO A 286 18.11 0.25 -7.64
N TYR A 287 18.00 -1.09 -7.72
CA TYR A 287 18.40 -1.88 -8.88
C TYR A 287 17.44 -1.65 -10.04
N ILE A 288 16.14 -1.61 -9.78
CA ILE A 288 15.13 -1.36 -10.81
C ILE A 288 15.19 0.08 -11.31
N THR A 289 15.53 1.03 -10.43
CA THR A 289 15.76 2.41 -10.86
C THR A 289 16.98 2.53 -11.77
N GLN A 290 18.08 1.82 -11.47
CA GLN A 290 19.23 1.72 -12.37
C GLN A 290 18.85 1.13 -13.72
N PHE A 291 18.05 0.06 -13.73
CA PHE A 291 17.55 -0.54 -14.96
C PHE A 291 16.67 0.44 -15.75
N ASN A 292 15.73 1.12 -15.11
CA ASN A 292 14.77 2.01 -15.77
C ASN A 292 15.39 3.32 -16.29
N ARG A 293 16.48 3.80 -15.69
CA ARG A 293 17.17 5.06 -16.08
C ARG A 293 17.45 5.17 -17.59
N LYS A 294 17.65 4.06 -18.28
CA LYS A 294 17.92 4.05 -19.73
C LYS A 294 16.67 4.31 -20.60
N ALA A 295 15.49 4.26 -20.03
CA ALA A 295 14.22 4.39 -20.76
C ALA A 295 13.42 5.64 -20.39
N THR A 296 13.89 6.42 -19.40
CA THR A 296 13.17 7.61 -18.93
C THR A 296 14.16 8.64 -18.38
N ASP A 297 13.92 9.93 -18.66
CA ASP A 297 14.62 11.07 -18.07
C ASP A 297 14.06 11.48 -16.69
N LYS A 298 13.03 10.80 -16.24
CA LYS A 298 12.39 11.08 -14.95
C LYS A 298 13.32 10.80 -13.76
N VAL A 299 14.26 9.86 -13.88
CA VAL A 299 15.25 9.60 -12.81
C VAL A 299 16.15 10.82 -12.63
N ASP A 300 16.64 11.43 -13.72
CA ASP A 300 17.46 12.64 -13.68
C ASP A 300 16.65 13.84 -13.13
N TRP A 301 15.35 13.88 -13.45
CA TRP A 301 14.46 14.89 -12.88
C TRP A 301 14.29 14.72 -11.36
N ILE A 302 14.13 13.49 -10.87
CA ILE A 302 14.07 13.19 -9.42
C ILE A 302 15.36 13.65 -8.74
N GLU A 303 16.53 13.37 -9.31
CA GLU A 303 17.83 13.81 -8.80
C GLU A 303 17.92 15.32 -8.64
N LYS A 304 17.50 16.05 -9.64
CA LYS A 304 17.45 17.51 -9.60
C LYS A 304 16.49 18.02 -8.51
N GLU A 305 15.30 17.45 -8.41
CA GLU A 305 14.27 17.89 -7.46
C GLU A 305 14.61 17.56 -6.00
N LEU A 306 15.32 16.46 -5.77
CA LEU A 306 15.82 16.06 -4.45
C LEU A 306 17.20 16.66 -4.13
N ASN A 307 17.87 17.28 -5.10
CA ASN A 307 19.24 17.78 -5.01
C ASN A 307 20.23 16.68 -4.58
N VAL A 308 20.18 15.53 -5.26
CA VAL A 308 21.08 14.39 -5.07
C VAL A 308 21.84 14.11 -6.38
N GLU A 309 23.07 13.56 -6.27
CA GLU A 309 23.91 13.27 -7.44
C GLU A 309 23.49 12.00 -8.17
N ASP A 310 23.05 10.98 -7.43
CA ASP A 310 22.60 9.69 -7.95
C ASP A 310 21.43 9.17 -7.09
N TYR A 311 20.27 9.04 -7.71
CA TYR A 311 19.05 8.69 -6.99
C TYR A 311 19.07 7.24 -6.44
N PRO A 312 19.47 6.19 -7.19
CA PRO A 312 19.67 4.85 -6.64
C PRO A 312 20.58 4.81 -5.40
N ILE A 313 21.69 5.55 -5.41
CA ILE A 313 22.59 5.66 -4.25
C ILE A 313 21.88 6.37 -3.10
N ALA A 314 21.20 7.47 -3.36
CA ALA A 314 20.46 8.21 -2.32
C ALA A 314 19.35 7.35 -1.66
N VAL A 315 18.68 6.49 -2.43
CA VAL A 315 17.70 5.53 -1.90
C VAL A 315 18.37 4.50 -0.99
N ARG A 316 19.53 3.94 -1.37
CA ARG A 316 20.30 3.01 -0.52
C ARG A 316 20.77 3.67 0.78
N GLU A 317 21.23 4.92 0.71
CA GLU A 317 21.64 5.68 1.90
C GLU A 317 20.47 5.95 2.83
N LEU A 318 19.31 6.33 2.29
CA LEU A 318 18.08 6.49 3.06
C LEU A 318 17.67 5.17 3.73
N ALA A 319 17.63 4.07 2.98
CA ALA A 319 17.32 2.73 3.47
C ALA A 319 18.28 2.32 4.61
N LYS A 320 19.57 2.49 4.43
CA LYS A 320 20.60 2.22 5.45
C LYS A 320 20.38 3.07 6.72
N LYS A 321 20.07 4.35 6.55
CA LYS A 321 19.83 5.29 7.68
C LYS A 321 18.66 4.87 8.54
N VAL A 322 17.62 4.25 7.94
CA VAL A 322 16.45 3.76 8.68
C VAL A 322 16.53 2.28 9.08
N GLY A 323 17.65 1.62 8.77
CA GLY A 323 17.95 0.24 9.21
C GLY A 323 17.43 -0.85 8.28
N ILE A 324 17.25 -0.54 7.00
CA ILE A 324 16.91 -1.52 5.96
C ILE A 324 18.19 -2.17 5.43
N PRO A 325 18.25 -3.50 5.35
CA PRO A 325 19.36 -4.21 4.72
C PRO A 325 19.46 -3.91 3.21
N PRO A 326 20.67 -3.77 2.64
CA PRO A 326 20.86 -3.36 1.25
C PRO A 326 20.61 -4.48 0.22
N THR A 327 20.56 -5.75 0.64
CA THR A 327 20.48 -6.91 -0.27
C THR A 327 19.51 -7.97 0.22
N LEU A 328 19.05 -8.80 -0.70
CA LEU A 328 18.22 -9.97 -0.36
C LEU A 328 19.01 -11.02 0.44
N LYS A 329 20.32 -11.11 0.23
CA LYS A 329 21.21 -12.01 0.98
C LYS A 329 21.25 -11.69 2.45
N GLU A 330 21.19 -10.41 2.84
CA GLU A 330 21.24 -10.00 4.24
C GLU A 330 19.95 -10.26 5.02
N VAL A 331 18.88 -10.64 4.34
CA VAL A 331 17.61 -11.01 4.98
C VAL A 331 17.33 -12.51 5.00
N GLU A 332 18.22 -13.34 4.44
CA GLU A 332 18.09 -14.81 4.38
C GLU A 332 17.76 -15.45 5.73
N GLU A 333 18.57 -15.17 6.74
CA GLU A 333 18.42 -15.76 8.07
C GLU A 333 17.08 -15.37 8.70
N LYS A 334 16.70 -14.12 8.55
CA LYS A 334 15.44 -13.58 9.11
C LYS A 334 14.20 -14.24 8.52
N PHE A 335 14.23 -14.58 7.23
CA PHE A 335 13.08 -15.13 6.49
C PHE A 335 13.24 -16.61 6.15
N GLY A 336 14.28 -17.27 6.68
CA GLY A 336 14.44 -18.73 6.62
C GLY A 336 14.68 -19.30 5.23
N PHE A 337 15.33 -18.55 4.35
CA PHE A 337 15.77 -19.03 3.04
C PHE A 337 17.30 -18.94 2.92
N ASN A 338 17.85 -19.44 1.83
CA ASN A 338 19.27 -19.36 1.48
C ASN A 338 19.43 -19.33 -0.04
N LYS A 339 20.67 -19.17 -0.51
CA LYS A 339 20.97 -19.10 -1.94
C LYS A 339 20.44 -20.29 -2.73
N VAL A 340 20.50 -21.51 -2.18
CA VAL A 340 20.04 -22.72 -2.87
C VAL A 340 18.53 -22.66 -3.09
N LYS A 341 17.77 -22.36 -2.05
CA LYS A 341 16.31 -22.23 -2.16
C LYS A 341 15.91 -21.05 -3.04
N PHE A 342 16.65 -19.94 -2.99
CA PHE A 342 16.44 -18.81 -3.89
C PHE A 342 16.62 -19.21 -5.35
N ASP A 343 17.71 -19.93 -5.69
CA ASP A 343 17.98 -20.36 -7.06
C ASP A 343 16.97 -21.38 -7.58
N GLU A 344 16.44 -22.26 -6.72
CA GLU A 344 15.43 -23.25 -7.08
C GLU A 344 14.12 -22.62 -7.59
N VAL A 345 13.72 -21.47 -7.03
CA VAL A 345 12.44 -20.80 -7.37
C VAL A 345 12.61 -19.62 -8.31
N LEU A 346 13.86 -19.21 -8.59
CA LEU A 346 14.17 -17.97 -9.29
C LEU A 346 13.54 -17.88 -10.69
N ASP A 347 13.55 -18.97 -11.46
CA ASP A 347 13.00 -18.98 -12.81
C ASP A 347 11.48 -18.80 -12.81
N GLU A 348 10.76 -19.53 -11.96
CA GLU A 348 9.32 -19.43 -11.81
C GLU A 348 8.91 -18.07 -11.23
N MET A 349 9.62 -17.63 -10.18
CA MET A 349 9.39 -16.32 -9.56
C MET A 349 9.59 -15.18 -10.56
N SER A 350 10.61 -15.27 -11.43
CA SER A 350 10.88 -14.27 -12.46
C SER A 350 9.80 -14.24 -13.54
N LYS A 351 9.33 -15.40 -13.98
CA LYS A 351 8.21 -15.49 -14.92
C LYS A 351 6.93 -14.88 -14.32
N ASN A 352 6.59 -15.26 -13.09
CA ASN A 352 5.40 -14.76 -12.40
C ASN A 352 5.46 -13.25 -12.14
N ALA A 353 6.66 -12.69 -11.87
CA ALA A 353 6.85 -11.25 -11.72
C ALA A 353 6.70 -10.52 -13.06
N TYR A 354 7.20 -11.08 -14.15
CA TYR A 354 6.98 -10.51 -15.48
C TYR A 354 5.50 -10.47 -15.87
N GLU A 355 4.73 -11.49 -15.51
CA GLU A 355 3.28 -11.59 -15.76
C GLU A 355 2.42 -10.74 -14.78
N ASP A 356 3.03 -10.10 -13.79
CA ASP A 356 2.31 -9.23 -12.85
C ASP A 356 1.78 -7.96 -13.57
N PRO A 357 0.53 -7.54 -13.30
CA PRO A 357 -0.06 -6.36 -13.95
C PRO A 357 0.75 -5.07 -13.80
N CYS A 358 1.49 -4.90 -12.70
CA CYS A 358 2.33 -3.72 -12.50
C CYS A 358 3.46 -3.62 -13.52
N THR A 359 3.91 -4.73 -14.10
CA THR A 359 4.96 -4.75 -15.14
C THR A 359 4.56 -3.98 -16.39
N LEU A 360 3.26 -3.92 -16.71
CA LEU A 360 2.75 -3.30 -17.93
C LEU A 360 2.98 -1.78 -17.99
N THR A 361 3.14 -1.14 -16.85
CA THR A 361 3.33 0.32 -16.74
C THR A 361 4.78 0.72 -16.47
N ASN A 362 5.70 -0.26 -16.39
CA ASN A 362 7.13 0.03 -16.24
C ASN A 362 7.68 0.73 -17.50
N PRO A 363 8.54 1.77 -17.36
CA PRO A 363 9.02 2.57 -18.51
C PRO A 363 9.94 1.78 -19.45
N ARG A 364 10.69 0.82 -18.94
CA ARG A 364 11.59 -0.03 -19.74
C ARG A 364 10.99 -1.42 -19.89
N GLU A 365 10.92 -1.87 -21.15
CA GLU A 365 10.47 -3.24 -21.44
C GLU A 365 11.36 -4.28 -20.75
N SER A 366 10.74 -5.34 -20.29
CA SER A 366 11.39 -6.45 -19.61
C SER A 366 10.96 -7.79 -20.20
N ASN A 367 11.57 -8.83 -19.73
CA ASN A 367 11.22 -10.24 -19.98
C ASN A 367 11.65 -11.08 -18.77
N PRO A 368 11.29 -12.35 -18.65
CA PRO A 368 11.67 -13.17 -17.52
C PRO A 368 13.19 -13.24 -17.25
N GLU A 369 14.04 -13.22 -18.28
CA GLU A 369 15.50 -13.24 -18.12
C GLU A 369 16.04 -11.94 -17.53
N ILE A 370 15.49 -10.80 -17.94
CA ILE A 370 15.82 -9.49 -17.35
C ILE A 370 15.39 -9.46 -15.89
N VAL A 371 14.17 -9.92 -15.57
CA VAL A 371 13.68 -9.98 -14.19
C VAL A 371 14.56 -10.88 -13.32
N LYS A 372 14.98 -12.03 -13.86
CA LYS A 372 15.93 -12.95 -13.22
C LYS A 372 17.28 -12.26 -12.93
N MET A 373 17.79 -11.52 -13.91
CA MET A 373 19.01 -10.73 -13.75
C MET A 373 18.86 -9.71 -12.63
N ILE A 374 17.76 -8.94 -12.60
CA ILE A 374 17.49 -7.93 -11.54
C ILE A 374 17.45 -8.57 -10.16
N TYR A 375 16.73 -9.69 -9.98
CA TYR A 375 16.71 -10.42 -8.72
C TYR A 375 18.11 -10.88 -8.28
N THR A 376 18.92 -11.37 -9.24
CA THR A 376 20.29 -11.83 -8.95
C THR A 376 21.17 -10.67 -8.49
N HIS A 377 21.08 -9.52 -9.14
CA HIS A 377 21.80 -8.30 -8.74
C HIS A 377 21.36 -7.82 -7.34
N ALA A 378 20.06 -7.79 -7.07
CA ALA A 378 19.52 -7.41 -5.78
C ALA A 378 19.91 -8.41 -4.66
N TYR A 379 20.09 -9.69 -5.01
CA TYR A 379 20.57 -10.69 -4.06
C TYR A 379 22.05 -10.48 -3.73
N ASN A 380 22.91 -10.26 -4.74
CA ASN A 380 24.35 -10.13 -4.57
C ASN A 380 24.79 -8.72 -4.10
N GLY A 381 23.99 -7.70 -4.30
CA GLY A 381 24.37 -6.31 -4.08
C GLY A 381 25.18 -5.69 -5.23
N GLU A 382 25.00 -6.19 -6.45
CA GLU A 382 25.73 -5.77 -7.63
C GLU A 382 24.93 -4.73 -8.43
N ASP A 383 25.58 -3.64 -8.85
CA ASP A 383 24.92 -2.60 -9.65
C ASP A 383 24.56 -3.08 -11.05
N ILE A 384 23.41 -2.59 -11.57
CA ILE A 384 22.99 -2.83 -12.96
C ILE A 384 23.55 -1.71 -13.82
N THR A 385 24.53 -2.05 -14.67
CA THR A 385 25.25 -1.09 -15.55
C THR A 385 24.83 -1.21 -17.03
N GLU A 386 24.15 -2.28 -17.43
CA GLU A 386 23.77 -2.58 -18.83
C GLU A 386 22.29 -2.34 -19.14
#